data_a8f2a13ad0e653381f4aa5f9440c6b1e
#
_entry.id   a8f2a13ad0e653381f4aa5f9440c6b1e
#
_cell.length_a   1.000
_cell.length_b   1.000
_cell.length_c   1.000
_cell.angle_alpha   90.00
_cell.angle_beta   90.00
_cell.angle_gamma   90.00
#
_symmetry.space_group_name_H-M   'P 1'
#
loop_
_entity.id
_entity.type
_entity.pdbx_description
1 polymer ?
#
loop_
_entity_poly.entity_id
_entity_poly.type
_entity_poly.pdbx_seq_one_letter_code
_entity_poly.pdbx_strand_id
1 'polypeptide(L)'
;MSIQMNQSLSVDCAVFGFNGKSLKVLLIERRYYAPDTRLDKLKLPGAMILDNETLPQAAYRVLEEATGLRDVYLKQMDIFSDPNRVSGEELEWINRYHGIRTERVVTVGYYALVKLDTRTVAYTTAKGAQW
;
A
#
# COMPACT_ATOMS: atom_id res chain seq x y z
N MET A 1 8.48 -6.78 -24.64
CA MET A 1 8.29 -7.73 -23.52
C MET A 1 7.54 -7.01 -22.40
N SER A 2 6.42 -7.53 -21.96
CA SER A 2 5.67 -6.91 -20.87
C SER A 2 6.33 -7.21 -19.53
N ILE A 3 6.29 -6.21 -18.63
CA ILE A 3 6.78 -6.36 -17.27
C ILE A 3 5.72 -7.10 -16.47
N GLN A 4 6.13 -8.16 -15.80
CA GLN A 4 5.22 -8.96 -15.01
C GLN A 4 5.26 -8.58 -13.54
N MET A 5 4.14 -8.77 -12.88
CA MET A 5 3.98 -8.61 -11.45
C MET A 5 4.50 -9.85 -10.76
N ASN A 6 5.29 -9.66 -9.69
CA ASN A 6 5.67 -10.76 -8.82
C ASN A 6 4.43 -11.27 -8.08
N GLN A 7 4.29 -12.57 -7.97
CA GLN A 7 3.09 -13.15 -7.38
C GLN A 7 3.23 -13.53 -5.90
N SER A 8 4.34 -13.17 -5.26
CA SER A 8 4.59 -13.57 -3.87
C SER A 8 5.06 -12.44 -2.98
N LEU A 9 5.56 -11.34 -3.56
CA LEU A 9 6.14 -10.23 -2.81
C LEU A 9 5.32 -8.96 -2.99
N SER A 10 5.02 -8.32 -1.87
CA SER A 10 4.32 -7.03 -1.86
C SER A 10 5.06 -6.03 -0.97
N VAL A 11 4.72 -4.76 -1.15
CA VAL A 11 5.17 -3.68 -0.27
C VAL A 11 3.95 -2.96 0.29
N ASP A 12 4.04 -2.53 1.54
CA ASP A 12 3.06 -1.67 2.18
C ASP A 12 3.76 -0.45 2.75
N CYS A 13 3.12 0.70 2.66
CA CYS A 13 3.67 1.97 3.13
C CYS A 13 2.82 2.53 4.26
N ALA A 14 3.38 2.61 5.46
CA ALA A 14 2.76 3.26 6.60
C ALA A 14 3.27 4.70 6.67
N VAL A 15 2.51 5.64 6.10
CA VAL A 15 2.87 7.05 6.10
C VAL A 15 2.10 7.75 7.20
N PHE A 16 2.85 8.27 8.17
CA PHE A 16 2.29 9.02 9.28
C PHE A 16 2.40 10.50 9.01
N GLY A 17 1.30 11.21 9.24
CA GLY A 17 1.24 12.66 9.08
C GLY A 17 0.96 13.35 10.40
N PHE A 18 1.73 14.38 10.70
CA PHE A 18 1.60 15.16 11.93
C PHE A 18 1.24 16.59 11.60
N ASN A 19 0.17 17.09 12.22
CA ASN A 19 -0.34 18.45 11.98
C ASN A 19 -0.08 19.43 13.14
N GLY A 20 0.78 19.05 14.09
CA GLY A 20 1.05 19.84 15.30
C GLY A 20 0.18 19.46 16.50
N LYS A 21 -0.87 18.68 16.28
CA LYS A 21 -1.80 18.23 17.34
C LYS A 21 -1.97 16.73 17.38
N SER A 22 -2.14 16.10 16.24
CA SER A 22 -2.41 14.67 16.14
C SER A 22 -1.56 14.00 15.08
N LEU A 23 -1.29 12.73 15.32
CA LEU A 23 -0.61 11.85 14.36
C LEU A 23 -1.68 11.06 13.64
N LYS A 24 -1.62 11.07 12.31
CA LYS A 24 -2.58 10.35 11.46
C LYS A 24 -1.83 9.41 10.52
N VAL A 25 -2.52 8.40 10.02
CA VAL A 25 -1.98 7.47 9.03
C VAL A 25 -2.74 7.64 7.72
N LEU A 26 -2.00 7.52 6.62
CA LEU A 26 -2.57 7.65 5.28
C LEU A 26 -3.16 6.32 4.83
N LEU A 27 -4.43 6.32 4.45
CA LEU A 27 -5.15 5.14 3.99
C LEU A 27 -5.75 5.35 2.61
N ILE A 28 -5.93 4.25 1.89
CA ILE A 28 -6.61 4.23 0.59
C ILE A 28 -7.78 3.25 0.66
N GLU A 29 -8.73 3.41 -0.26
CA GLU A 29 -9.83 2.46 -0.38
C GLU A 29 -9.43 1.27 -1.23
N ARG A 30 -9.88 0.08 -0.84
CA ARG A 30 -9.72 -1.12 -1.67
C ARG A 30 -10.56 -0.98 -2.94
N ARG A 31 -9.96 -1.26 -4.09
CA ARG A 31 -10.72 -1.38 -5.33
C ARG A 31 -11.49 -2.71 -5.31
N TYR A 32 -12.63 -2.72 -6.03
CA TYR A 32 -13.51 -3.90 -6.07
C TYR A 32 -13.97 -4.35 -4.69
N TYR A 33 -14.05 -3.39 -3.75
CA TYR A 33 -14.55 -3.68 -2.41
C TYR A 33 -16.02 -4.04 -2.47
N ALA A 34 -16.38 -5.19 -1.87
CA ALA A 34 -17.78 -5.60 -1.73
C ALA A 34 -18.21 -5.38 -0.28
N PRO A 35 -19.32 -4.63 -0.03
CA PRO A 35 -19.74 -4.31 1.33
C PRO A 35 -20.08 -5.51 2.21
N ASP A 36 -20.36 -6.67 1.61
CA ASP A 36 -20.68 -7.90 2.32
C ASP A 36 -19.46 -8.73 2.73
N THR A 37 -18.25 -8.25 2.44
CA THR A 37 -17.03 -8.94 2.86
C THR A 37 -16.67 -8.56 4.30
N ARG A 38 -15.79 -9.37 4.90
CA ARG A 38 -15.19 -9.07 6.21
C ARG A 38 -13.93 -8.21 6.11
N LEU A 39 -13.50 -7.90 4.89
CA LEU A 39 -12.34 -7.05 4.67
C LEU A 39 -12.65 -5.61 5.02
N ASP A 40 -11.66 -4.92 5.57
CA ASP A 40 -11.75 -3.49 5.78
C ASP A 40 -11.77 -2.77 4.44
N LYS A 41 -12.61 -1.75 4.33
CA LYS A 41 -12.69 -0.92 3.14
C LYS A 41 -11.39 -0.14 2.92
N LEU A 42 -10.77 0.30 4.01
CA LEU A 42 -9.53 1.08 4.00
C LEU A 42 -8.33 0.21 4.29
N LYS A 43 -7.21 0.54 3.66
CA LYS A 43 -5.95 -0.17 3.83
C LYS A 43 -4.77 0.78 3.66
N LEU A 44 -3.59 0.34 4.09
CA LEU A 44 -2.36 1.03 3.77
C LEU A 44 -2.11 1.00 2.26
N PRO A 45 -1.50 2.06 1.69
CA PRO A 45 -1.02 1.99 0.31
C PRO A 45 -0.05 0.82 0.16
N GLY A 46 -0.37 -0.09 -0.75
CA GLY A 46 0.44 -1.28 -0.93
C GLY A 46 0.04 -2.02 -2.19
N ALA A 47 0.97 -2.78 -2.75
CA ALA A 47 0.72 -3.62 -3.93
C ALA A 47 1.85 -4.63 -4.10
N MET A 48 1.62 -5.58 -5.00
CA MET A 48 2.66 -6.51 -5.42
C MET A 48 3.76 -5.76 -6.17
N ILE A 49 5.00 -6.23 -6.03
CA ILE A 49 6.12 -5.63 -6.76
C ILE A 49 6.12 -6.10 -8.21
N LEU A 50 6.78 -5.33 -9.08
CA LEU A 50 7.03 -5.74 -10.45
C LEU A 50 8.39 -6.46 -10.54
N ASP A 51 8.52 -7.37 -11.50
CA ASP A 51 9.71 -8.21 -11.61
C ASP A 51 10.99 -7.44 -11.95
N ASN A 52 10.86 -6.23 -12.49
CA ASN A 52 12.00 -5.41 -12.89
C ASN A 52 12.37 -4.30 -11.90
N GLU A 53 11.77 -4.29 -10.72
CA GLU A 53 12.03 -3.23 -9.74
C GLU A 53 12.60 -3.78 -8.43
N THR A 54 13.40 -2.96 -7.78
CA THR A 54 13.86 -3.24 -6.41
C THR A 54 12.71 -2.97 -5.42
N LEU A 55 12.86 -3.44 -4.19
CA LEU A 55 11.87 -3.17 -3.15
C LEU A 55 11.65 -1.67 -2.91
N PRO A 56 12.71 -0.84 -2.77
CA PRO A 56 12.50 0.60 -2.64
C PRO A 56 11.80 1.23 -3.84
N GLN A 57 12.17 0.83 -5.06
CA GLN A 57 11.50 1.33 -6.27
C GLN A 57 10.01 1.00 -6.25
N ALA A 58 9.67 -0.22 -5.85
CA ALA A 58 8.26 -0.63 -5.73
C ALA A 58 7.53 0.21 -4.69
N ALA A 59 8.14 0.44 -3.53
CA ALA A 59 7.51 1.21 -2.46
C ALA A 59 7.22 2.66 -2.91
N TYR A 60 8.18 3.32 -3.55
CA TYR A 60 7.98 4.68 -4.06
C TYR A 60 6.93 4.72 -5.16
N ARG A 61 6.95 3.76 -6.09
CA ARG A 61 5.95 3.68 -7.15
C ARG A 61 4.54 3.51 -6.59
N VAL A 62 4.37 2.57 -5.68
CA VAL A 62 3.06 2.28 -5.08
C VAL A 62 2.54 3.49 -4.33
N LEU A 63 3.39 4.15 -3.55
CA LEU A 63 2.99 5.32 -2.80
C LEU A 63 2.56 6.46 -3.73
N GLU A 64 3.34 6.75 -4.77
CA GLU A 64 3.00 7.81 -5.72
C GLU A 64 1.71 7.52 -6.48
N GLU A 65 1.55 6.30 -7.00
CA GLU A 65 0.36 5.91 -7.74
C GLU A 65 -0.91 5.97 -6.90
N ALA A 66 -0.81 5.54 -5.64
CA ALA A 66 -1.99 5.46 -4.77
C ALA A 66 -2.33 6.79 -4.09
N THR A 67 -1.34 7.63 -3.81
CA THR A 67 -1.53 8.80 -2.94
C THR A 67 -1.03 10.12 -3.52
N GLY A 68 -0.22 10.08 -4.56
CA GLY A 68 0.41 11.27 -5.13
C GLY A 68 1.67 11.74 -4.41
N LEU A 69 2.03 11.12 -3.30
CA LEU A 69 3.24 11.51 -2.56
C LEU A 69 4.50 11.10 -3.30
N ARG A 70 5.45 12.03 -3.44
CA ARG A 70 6.73 11.80 -4.13
C ARG A 70 7.93 12.01 -3.22
N ASP A 71 8.12 13.21 -2.71
CA ASP A 71 9.32 13.63 -2.02
C ASP A 71 9.30 13.21 -0.55
N VAL A 72 9.08 11.92 -0.31
CA VAL A 72 8.97 11.34 1.01
C VAL A 72 10.08 10.31 1.17
N TYR A 73 10.78 10.37 2.29
CA TYR A 73 11.79 9.37 2.60
C TYR A 73 11.13 8.15 3.22
N LEU A 74 11.14 7.05 2.48
CA LEU A 74 10.61 5.76 2.94
C LEU A 74 11.74 4.92 3.52
N LYS A 75 11.54 4.44 4.73
CA LYS A 75 12.49 3.55 5.39
C LYS A 75 11.90 2.17 5.56
N GLN A 76 12.66 1.14 5.23
CA GLN A 76 12.23 -0.24 5.44
C GLN A 76 12.08 -0.50 6.94
N MET A 77 10.95 -1.08 7.29
CA MET A 77 10.59 -1.32 8.68
C MET A 77 10.78 -2.78 9.06
N ASP A 78 10.03 -3.67 8.42
CA ASP A 78 10.02 -5.09 8.75
C ASP A 78 9.51 -5.90 7.57
N ILE A 79 9.70 -7.22 7.66
CA ILE A 79 9.21 -8.18 6.68
C ILE A 79 8.18 -9.07 7.38
N PHE A 80 6.99 -9.12 6.82
CA PHE A 80 5.87 -9.90 7.34
C PHE A 80 5.71 -11.15 6.51
N SER A 81 6.12 -12.30 7.05
CA SER A 81 6.25 -13.53 6.29
C SER A 81 5.47 -14.72 6.83
N ASP A 82 4.64 -14.56 7.83
CA ASP A 82 3.83 -15.65 8.36
C ASP A 82 2.97 -16.24 7.23
N PRO A 83 3.03 -17.59 7.01
CA PRO A 83 2.28 -18.21 5.92
C PRO A 83 0.78 -18.02 5.98
N ASN A 84 0.21 -17.81 7.15
CA ASN A 84 -1.23 -17.67 7.34
C ASN A 84 -1.68 -16.22 7.47
N ARG A 85 -0.76 -15.26 7.34
CA ARG A 85 -1.07 -13.84 7.52
C ARG A 85 -2.06 -13.32 6.50
N VAL A 86 -1.91 -13.72 5.26
CA VAL A 86 -2.83 -13.37 4.17
C VAL A 86 -3.53 -14.64 3.73
N SER A 87 -4.84 -14.71 3.97
CA SER A 87 -5.64 -15.91 3.68
C SER A 87 -7.10 -15.52 3.46
N GLY A 88 -7.91 -16.50 3.01
CA GLY A 88 -9.34 -16.31 2.86
C GLY A 88 -9.71 -15.18 1.91
N GLU A 89 -10.61 -14.31 2.35
CA GLU A 89 -11.15 -13.22 1.54
C GLU A 89 -10.08 -12.22 1.10
N GLU A 90 -9.08 -11.97 1.95
CA GLU A 90 -7.99 -11.05 1.57
C GLU A 90 -7.17 -11.62 0.42
N LEU A 91 -6.85 -12.91 0.48
CA LEU A 91 -6.10 -13.56 -0.61
C LEU A 91 -6.92 -13.58 -1.90
N GLU A 92 -8.22 -13.84 -1.80
CA GLU A 92 -9.13 -13.76 -2.96
C GLU A 92 -9.17 -12.37 -3.55
N TRP A 93 -9.22 -11.34 -2.70
CA TRP A 93 -9.22 -9.95 -3.14
C TRP A 93 -7.92 -9.60 -3.89
N ILE A 94 -6.77 -10.00 -3.32
CA ILE A 94 -5.47 -9.75 -3.95
C ILE A 94 -5.40 -10.39 -5.33
N ASN A 95 -5.82 -11.65 -5.43
CA ASN A 95 -5.80 -12.38 -6.71
C ASN A 95 -6.72 -11.73 -7.73
N ARG A 96 -7.89 -11.30 -7.31
CA ARG A 96 -8.87 -10.64 -8.19
C ARG A 96 -8.39 -9.27 -8.63
N TYR A 97 -7.92 -8.45 -7.70
CA TYR A 97 -7.49 -7.08 -7.99
C TYR A 97 -6.27 -7.05 -8.91
N HIS A 98 -5.30 -7.93 -8.66
CA HIS A 98 -4.05 -7.96 -9.44
C HIS A 98 -4.11 -8.92 -10.63
N GLY A 99 -5.14 -9.73 -10.76
CA GLY A 99 -5.23 -10.72 -11.83
C GLY A 99 -4.17 -11.80 -11.74
N ILE A 100 -3.81 -12.23 -10.54
CA ILE A 100 -2.77 -13.22 -10.29
C ILE A 100 -3.34 -14.43 -9.54
N ARG A 101 -2.49 -15.44 -9.34
CA ARG A 101 -2.84 -16.66 -8.59
C ARG A 101 -1.80 -16.92 -7.53
N THR A 102 -1.71 -16.04 -6.56
CA THR A 102 -0.80 -16.25 -5.44
C THR A 102 -1.47 -17.08 -4.35
N GLU A 103 -0.67 -17.90 -3.69
CA GLU A 103 -1.10 -18.68 -2.53
C GLU A 103 -0.50 -18.14 -1.24
N ARG A 104 0.54 -17.32 -1.36
CA ARG A 104 1.25 -16.75 -0.23
C ARG A 104 1.82 -15.39 -0.59
N VAL A 105 1.69 -14.46 0.34
CA VAL A 105 2.24 -13.11 0.16
C VAL A 105 3.19 -12.80 1.31
N VAL A 106 4.42 -12.46 0.97
CA VAL A 106 5.40 -11.89 1.89
C VAL A 106 5.42 -10.40 1.65
N THR A 107 5.23 -9.61 2.69
CA THR A 107 5.11 -8.16 2.59
C THR A 107 6.29 -7.48 3.26
N VAL A 108 6.92 -6.56 2.55
CA VAL A 108 7.95 -5.69 3.10
C VAL A 108 7.30 -4.36 3.46
N GLY A 109 7.36 -4.01 4.75
CA GLY A 109 6.79 -2.76 5.25
C GLY A 109 7.77 -1.62 5.17
N TYR A 110 7.28 -0.46 4.73
CA TYR A 110 8.01 0.82 4.72
C TYR A 110 7.25 1.84 5.54
N TYR A 111 7.96 2.79 6.13
CA TYR A 111 7.30 3.87 6.86
C TYR A 111 7.95 5.21 6.54
N ALA A 112 7.16 6.26 6.78
CA ALA A 112 7.63 7.64 6.67
C ALA A 112 6.83 8.51 7.62
N LEU A 113 7.40 9.63 8.00
CA LEU A 113 6.72 10.68 8.73
C LEU A 113 6.74 11.95 7.89
N VAL A 114 5.57 12.53 7.67
CA VAL A 114 5.43 13.75 6.86
C VAL A 114 4.70 14.83 7.65
N LYS A 115 4.93 16.07 7.26
CA LYS A 115 4.17 17.19 7.79
C LYS A 115 2.81 17.24 7.10
N LEU A 116 1.74 17.27 7.89
CA LEU A 116 0.39 17.45 7.37
C LEU A 116 0.08 18.93 7.28
N ASP A 117 0.23 19.48 6.09
CA ASP A 117 -0.20 20.84 5.78
C ASP A 117 -1.36 20.79 4.77
N THR A 118 -1.96 21.94 4.51
CA THR A 118 -3.10 22.07 3.60
C THR A 118 -2.79 21.53 2.20
N ARG A 119 -1.57 21.77 1.72
CA ARG A 119 -1.16 21.33 0.38
C ARG A 119 -1.06 19.81 0.31
N THR A 120 -0.44 19.18 1.29
CA THR A 120 -0.30 17.72 1.35
C THR A 120 -1.67 17.06 1.42
N VAL A 121 -2.56 17.56 2.27
CA VAL A 121 -3.93 17.05 2.39
C VAL A 121 -4.67 17.18 1.07
N ALA A 122 -4.56 18.33 0.40
CA ALA A 122 -5.28 18.58 -0.84
C ALA A 122 -4.91 17.59 -1.94
N TYR A 123 -3.61 17.37 -2.21
CA TYR A 123 -3.28 16.51 -3.32
C TYR A 123 -3.38 15.00 -2.99
N THR A 124 -3.23 14.61 -1.75
CA THR A 124 -3.51 13.21 -1.38
C THR A 124 -5.00 12.90 -1.46
N THR A 125 -5.86 13.84 -1.06
CA THR A 125 -7.31 13.69 -1.20
C THR A 125 -7.72 13.62 -2.67
N ALA A 126 -7.08 14.39 -3.54
CA ALA A 126 -7.35 14.35 -4.97
C ALA A 126 -7.05 12.98 -5.59
N LYS A 127 -6.16 12.20 -4.99
CA LYS A 127 -5.86 10.84 -5.40
C LYS A 127 -6.75 9.78 -4.74
N GLY A 128 -7.68 10.20 -3.89
CA GLY A 128 -8.57 9.29 -3.18
C GLY A 128 -8.01 8.73 -1.89
N ALA A 129 -6.87 9.24 -1.42
CA ALA A 129 -6.30 8.85 -0.14
C ALA A 129 -6.84 9.73 0.98
N GLN A 130 -6.83 9.20 2.20
CA GLN A 130 -7.34 9.94 3.35
C GLN A 130 -6.45 9.73 4.58
N TRP A 131 -6.42 10.76 5.37
CA TRP A 131 -5.66 10.75 6.61
C TRP A 131 -6.56 10.44 7.81
#